data_bb81b371801d55d08b2e6b7fdc1f1cb1
#
_entry.id   bb81b371801d55d08b2e6b7fdc1f1cb1
#
_cell.length_a   1.000
_cell.length_b   1.000
_cell.length_c   1.000
_cell.angle_alpha   90.00
_cell.angle_beta   90.00
_cell.angle_gamma   90.00
#
_symmetry.space_group_name_H-M   'P 1'
#
loop_
_entity.id
_entity.type
_entity.pdbx_description
1 polymer ?
#
loop_
_entity_poly.entity_id
_entity_poly.type
_entity_poly.pdbx_seq_one_letter_code
_entity_poly.pdbx_strand_id
1 'polypeptide(L)'
;MAYTAYVSTKDSDSLSVRSRADGEKIGVITNGTEVIVTGEPVSAGQRNWVQIGTNRWVASEFITTLKTVKVVAKRTTKTIGGGLRVYETRLINSDGSVINTVRGVSGRVSQQTPSQTAGSQTPVPFGIYTFTYPGVVEYKGGEFGDVWSPVTPTFNTERSELGIHYDPSAFKQNANTGTAGCFATPTVEERDLMTKFIRSYKPTHFVVFDGM
;
A
#
# COMPACT_ATOMS: atom_id res chain seq x y z
N MET A 1 -23.84 3.62 -8.94
CA MET A 1 -22.70 3.12 -9.75
C MET A 1 -21.66 2.48 -8.83
N ALA A 2 -20.94 1.44 -9.29
CA ALA A 2 -19.83 0.89 -8.51
C ALA A 2 -18.56 1.75 -8.71
N TYR A 3 -17.75 1.89 -7.65
CA TYR A 3 -16.49 2.63 -7.72
C TYR A 3 -15.44 2.02 -6.80
N THR A 4 -14.18 2.21 -7.16
CA THR A 4 -13.03 1.77 -6.35
C THR A 4 -12.76 2.77 -5.23
N ALA A 5 -12.55 2.24 -4.03
CA ALA A 5 -12.19 3.00 -2.84
C ALA A 5 -11.19 2.23 -1.97
N TYR A 6 -10.67 2.86 -0.95
CA TYR A 6 -9.65 2.33 -0.06
C TYR A 6 -10.04 2.51 1.40
N VAL A 7 -9.72 1.51 2.22
CA VAL A 7 -9.88 1.62 3.68
C VAL A 7 -8.87 2.62 4.22
N SER A 8 -9.33 3.56 5.03
CA SER A 8 -8.52 4.62 5.64
C SER A 8 -8.88 4.77 7.12
N THR A 9 -8.12 4.11 7.99
CA THR A 9 -8.25 4.21 9.44
C THR A 9 -7.06 4.98 10.01
N LYS A 10 -7.30 5.89 10.97
CA LYS A 10 -6.25 6.75 11.53
C LYS A 10 -5.23 5.98 12.37
N ASP A 11 -5.68 4.98 13.10
CA ASP A 11 -4.85 4.23 14.05
C ASP A 11 -4.27 2.95 13.43
N SER A 12 -4.29 2.84 12.10
CA SER A 12 -3.83 1.65 11.35
C SER A 12 -4.59 0.37 11.68
N ASP A 13 -5.70 0.49 12.38
CA ASP A 13 -6.53 -0.62 12.80
C ASP A 13 -7.29 -1.25 11.62
N SER A 14 -7.71 -2.48 11.82
CA SER A 14 -8.60 -3.15 10.88
C SER A 14 -10.01 -2.59 10.97
N LEU A 15 -10.63 -2.34 9.81
CA LEU A 15 -12.02 -1.94 9.71
C LEU A 15 -12.95 -3.15 9.84
N SER A 16 -13.96 -3.05 10.70
CA SER A 16 -14.97 -4.09 10.86
C SER A 16 -15.89 -4.20 9.64
N VAL A 17 -16.06 -5.42 9.15
CA VAL A 17 -17.03 -5.77 8.11
C VAL A 17 -18.27 -6.33 8.79
N ARG A 18 -19.46 -5.87 8.38
CA ARG A 18 -20.75 -6.30 8.93
C ARG A 18 -21.62 -6.96 7.86
N SER A 19 -22.57 -7.81 8.29
CA SER A 19 -23.48 -8.55 7.41
C SER A 19 -24.52 -7.66 6.70
N ARG A 20 -24.84 -6.50 7.30
CA ARG A 20 -25.72 -5.44 6.78
C ARG A 20 -25.31 -4.10 7.42
N ALA A 21 -25.89 -3.00 6.96
CA ALA A 21 -25.77 -1.71 7.62
C ALA A 21 -26.16 -1.83 9.11
N ASP A 22 -25.25 -1.43 10.02
CA ASP A 22 -25.37 -1.58 11.47
C ASP A 22 -25.66 -3.02 11.96
N GLY A 23 -25.36 -4.01 11.16
CA GLY A 23 -25.59 -5.43 11.48
C GLY A 23 -24.45 -6.07 12.28
N GLU A 24 -24.49 -7.40 12.38
CA GLU A 24 -23.50 -8.22 13.06
C GLU A 24 -22.11 -8.10 12.37
N LYS A 25 -21.04 -8.05 13.18
CA LYS A 25 -19.65 -8.10 12.68
C LYS A 25 -19.34 -9.52 12.18
N ILE A 26 -18.97 -9.63 10.91
CA ILE A 26 -18.64 -10.89 10.24
C ILE A 26 -17.16 -11.02 9.89
N GLY A 27 -16.35 -9.99 10.11
CA GLY A 27 -14.93 -10.00 9.81
C GLY A 27 -14.28 -8.64 9.95
N VAL A 28 -13.05 -8.54 9.44
CA VAL A 28 -12.25 -7.31 9.37
C VAL A 28 -11.53 -7.22 8.04
N ILE A 29 -11.19 -6.00 7.64
CA ILE A 29 -10.28 -5.70 6.52
C ILE A 29 -9.20 -4.72 6.98
N THR A 30 -7.99 -4.87 6.48
CA THR A 30 -6.84 -4.06 6.90
C THR A 30 -6.88 -2.65 6.29
N ASN A 31 -6.19 -1.71 6.94
CA ASN A 31 -5.98 -0.37 6.41
C ASN A 31 -5.35 -0.44 5.00
N GLY A 32 -5.69 0.47 4.12
CA GLY A 32 -5.25 0.50 2.73
C GLY A 32 -5.98 -0.48 1.80
N THR A 33 -6.76 -1.47 2.30
CA THR A 33 -7.45 -2.45 1.46
C THR A 33 -8.30 -1.78 0.39
N GLU A 34 -8.08 -2.19 -0.86
CA GLU A 34 -8.89 -1.77 -1.99
C GLU A 34 -10.24 -2.49 -1.97
N VAL A 35 -11.32 -1.75 -2.09
CA VAL A 35 -12.68 -2.27 -2.11
C VAL A 35 -13.47 -1.69 -3.28
N ILE A 36 -14.47 -2.45 -3.74
CA ILE A 36 -15.46 -1.94 -4.69
C ILE A 36 -16.73 -1.60 -3.90
N VAL A 37 -17.03 -0.33 -3.82
CA VAL A 37 -18.29 0.15 -3.22
C VAL A 37 -19.40 0.03 -4.25
N THR A 38 -20.52 -0.57 -3.85
CA THR A 38 -21.71 -0.76 -4.69
C THR A 38 -22.92 -0.06 -4.05
N GLY A 39 -23.69 0.65 -4.87
CA GLY A 39 -24.88 1.37 -4.39
C GLY A 39 -24.59 2.68 -3.67
N GLU A 40 -25.64 3.27 -3.15
CA GLU A 40 -25.60 4.51 -2.39
C GLU A 40 -25.38 4.20 -0.89
N PRO A 41 -24.81 5.14 -0.13
CA PRO A 41 -24.70 5.00 1.32
C PRO A 41 -26.06 4.85 2.01
N VAL A 42 -26.13 4.00 3.01
CA VAL A 42 -27.35 3.76 3.81
C VAL A 42 -27.11 4.23 5.24
N SER A 43 -28.00 5.08 5.77
CA SER A 43 -27.98 5.49 7.16
C SER A 43 -28.63 4.42 8.05
N ALA A 44 -27.89 3.92 9.04
CA ALA A 44 -28.40 2.98 10.04
C ALA A 44 -27.66 3.18 11.37
N GLY A 45 -28.39 3.18 12.48
CA GLY A 45 -27.84 3.58 13.77
C GLY A 45 -27.38 5.04 13.73
N GLN A 46 -26.15 5.29 14.18
CA GLN A 46 -25.55 6.62 14.22
C GLN A 46 -24.53 6.86 13.09
N ARG A 47 -24.52 6.02 12.05
CA ARG A 47 -23.50 6.04 10.98
C ARG A 47 -24.10 5.85 9.60
N ASN A 48 -23.32 6.25 8.60
CA ASN A 48 -23.57 5.90 7.21
C ASN A 48 -22.72 4.65 6.85
N TRP A 49 -23.29 3.77 6.05
CA TRP A 49 -22.70 2.50 5.67
C TRP A 49 -22.66 2.38 4.17
N VAL A 50 -21.60 1.76 3.66
CA VAL A 50 -21.45 1.43 2.25
C VAL A 50 -21.28 -0.06 2.07
N GLN A 51 -21.86 -0.59 1.00
CA GLN A 51 -21.74 -2.00 0.64
C GLN A 51 -20.47 -2.23 -0.17
N ILE A 52 -19.67 -3.22 0.23
CA ILE A 52 -18.41 -3.61 -0.43
C ILE A 52 -18.44 -5.05 -0.96
N GLY A 53 -19.61 -5.64 -1.03
CA GLY A 53 -19.85 -6.99 -1.51
C GLY A 53 -21.19 -7.53 -0.99
N THR A 54 -21.60 -8.70 -1.45
CA THR A 54 -22.85 -9.33 -0.99
C THR A 54 -22.78 -9.57 0.52
N ASN A 55 -23.74 -9.00 1.26
CA ASN A 55 -23.80 -9.05 2.73
C ASN A 55 -22.51 -8.58 3.42
N ARG A 56 -21.80 -7.61 2.81
CA ARG A 56 -20.57 -7.03 3.37
C ARG A 56 -20.67 -5.51 3.39
N TRP A 57 -20.73 -4.95 4.59
CA TRP A 57 -20.92 -3.53 4.82
C TRP A 57 -19.83 -2.97 5.74
N VAL A 58 -19.43 -1.75 5.49
CA VAL A 58 -18.46 -1.01 6.30
C VAL A 58 -18.96 0.41 6.54
N ALA A 59 -18.53 1.03 7.63
CA ALA A 59 -18.86 2.42 7.92
C ALA A 59 -18.15 3.34 6.91
N SER A 60 -18.90 4.24 6.30
CA SER A 60 -18.45 5.05 5.15
C SER A 60 -17.36 6.06 5.50
N GLU A 61 -17.31 6.53 6.77
CA GLU A 61 -16.26 7.45 7.24
C GLU A 61 -14.84 6.88 7.18
N PHE A 62 -14.70 5.55 7.05
CA PHE A 62 -13.40 4.87 6.90
C PHE A 62 -13.10 4.45 5.47
N ILE A 63 -13.84 4.98 4.50
CA ILE A 63 -13.67 4.68 3.08
C ILE A 63 -13.34 5.97 2.33
N THR A 64 -12.25 5.96 1.58
CA THR A 64 -11.81 7.11 0.78
C THR A 64 -11.63 6.76 -0.69
N THR A 65 -11.97 7.69 -1.57
CA THR A 65 -11.69 7.58 -3.01
C THR A 65 -10.44 8.38 -3.36
N LEU A 66 -9.57 7.81 -4.15
CA LEU A 66 -8.34 8.48 -4.63
C LEU A 66 -8.43 8.67 -6.15
N LYS A 67 -9.02 9.80 -6.59
CA LYS A 67 -9.09 10.21 -8.01
C LYS A 67 -7.83 10.94 -8.43
N THR A 68 -6.67 10.36 -8.16
CA THR A 68 -5.35 10.94 -8.40
C THR A 68 -4.43 9.90 -9.02
N VAL A 69 -3.32 10.35 -9.60
CA VAL A 69 -2.22 9.46 -9.97
C VAL A 69 -1.66 8.82 -8.70
N LYS A 70 -1.50 7.49 -8.71
CA LYS A 70 -1.11 6.75 -7.52
C LYS A 70 -0.35 5.47 -7.84
N VAL A 71 0.38 4.99 -6.84
CA VAL A 71 0.99 3.65 -6.79
C VAL A 71 0.16 2.78 -5.85
N VAL A 72 -0.24 1.59 -6.27
CA VAL A 72 -1.03 0.67 -5.45
C VAL A 72 -0.34 -0.68 -5.38
N ALA A 73 0.15 -1.04 -4.20
CA ALA A 73 0.91 -2.26 -3.91
C ALA A 73 0.06 -3.26 -3.12
N LYS A 74 -0.34 -4.33 -3.78
CA LYS A 74 -1.08 -5.45 -3.21
C LYS A 74 -0.11 -6.56 -2.83
N ARG A 75 0.01 -6.89 -1.54
CA ARG A 75 0.81 -8.01 -1.05
C ARG A 75 0.23 -9.33 -1.54
N THR A 76 1.10 -10.24 -1.98
CA THR A 76 0.72 -11.54 -2.50
C THR A 76 1.32 -12.68 -1.67
N THR A 77 0.92 -13.92 -1.95
CA THR A 77 1.52 -15.13 -1.37
C THR A 77 2.86 -15.50 -2.02
N LYS A 78 3.20 -14.90 -3.17
CA LYS A 78 4.45 -15.16 -3.90
C LYS A 78 5.66 -14.64 -3.13
N THR A 79 6.81 -15.30 -3.28
CA THR A 79 8.08 -14.88 -2.69
C THR A 79 9.21 -14.89 -3.71
N ILE A 80 10.25 -14.08 -3.46
CA ILE A 80 11.52 -14.05 -4.18
C ILE A 80 12.67 -13.99 -3.16
N GLY A 81 13.91 -14.13 -3.61
CA GLY A 81 15.11 -13.88 -2.81
C GLY A 81 15.21 -14.67 -1.50
N GLY A 82 14.64 -15.89 -1.48
CA GLY A 82 14.67 -16.74 -0.29
C GLY A 82 13.56 -16.48 0.74
N GLY A 83 12.53 -15.67 0.41
CA GLY A 83 11.37 -15.49 1.28
C GLY A 83 10.76 -14.09 1.32
N LEU A 84 11.31 -13.11 0.59
CA LEU A 84 10.69 -11.80 0.46
C LEU A 84 9.31 -11.90 -0.19
N ARG A 85 8.28 -11.43 0.48
CA ARG A 85 6.93 -11.34 -0.10
C ARG A 85 6.90 -10.34 -1.25
N VAL A 86 6.31 -10.78 -2.36
CA VAL A 86 6.10 -9.94 -3.55
C VAL A 86 4.81 -9.15 -3.40
N TYR A 87 4.89 -7.87 -3.72
CA TYR A 87 3.74 -7.00 -3.92
C TYR A 87 3.51 -6.83 -5.43
N GLU A 88 2.31 -7.12 -5.90
CA GLU A 88 1.86 -6.68 -7.22
C GLU A 88 1.59 -5.18 -7.15
N THR A 89 2.38 -4.40 -7.87
CA THR A 89 2.39 -2.94 -7.74
C THR A 89 1.93 -2.31 -9.04
N ARG A 90 0.72 -1.77 -9.03
CA ARG A 90 0.11 -1.07 -10.16
C ARG A 90 0.43 0.42 -10.13
N LEU A 91 0.88 0.95 -11.25
CA LEU A 91 1.13 2.36 -11.52
C LEU A 91 -0.11 2.92 -12.22
N ILE A 92 -0.90 3.74 -11.53
CA ILE A 92 -2.28 4.06 -11.92
C ILE A 92 -2.42 5.56 -12.20
N ASN A 93 -3.03 5.89 -13.34
CA ASN A 93 -3.37 7.25 -13.72
C ASN A 93 -4.59 7.78 -12.94
N SER A 94 -4.87 9.07 -13.01
CA SER A 94 -6.00 9.74 -12.33
C SER A 94 -7.37 9.25 -12.79
N ASP A 95 -7.49 8.76 -14.02
CA ASP A 95 -8.71 8.14 -14.57
C ASP A 95 -8.93 6.68 -14.12
N GLY A 96 -7.96 6.11 -13.38
CA GLY A 96 -7.99 4.72 -12.91
C GLY A 96 -7.35 3.72 -13.86
N SER A 97 -6.86 4.13 -15.05
CA SER A 97 -6.15 3.26 -15.97
C SER A 97 -4.79 2.83 -15.39
N VAL A 98 -4.46 1.55 -15.54
CA VAL A 98 -3.14 1.01 -15.16
C VAL A 98 -2.16 1.28 -16.28
N ILE A 99 -1.16 2.11 -16.00
CA ILE A 99 -0.09 2.45 -16.95
C ILE A 99 0.95 1.33 -17.03
N ASN A 100 1.29 0.78 -15.86
CA ASN A 100 2.24 -0.32 -15.76
C ASN A 100 2.02 -1.13 -14.47
N THR A 101 2.58 -2.34 -14.42
CA THR A 101 2.62 -3.16 -13.22
C THR A 101 4.06 -3.62 -13.02
N VAL A 102 4.57 -3.45 -11.81
CA VAL A 102 5.91 -3.89 -11.38
C VAL A 102 5.80 -4.72 -10.12
N ARG A 103 6.84 -5.46 -9.77
CA ARG A 103 6.93 -6.10 -8.46
C ARG A 103 7.45 -5.10 -7.43
N GLY A 104 7.00 -5.28 -6.19
CA GLY A 104 7.56 -4.63 -5.03
C GLY A 104 7.97 -5.65 -3.98
N VAL A 105 8.89 -5.26 -3.09
CA VAL A 105 9.31 -5.99 -1.89
C VAL A 105 9.42 -5.02 -0.73
N SER A 106 9.32 -5.52 0.50
CA SER A 106 9.49 -4.69 1.69
C SER A 106 9.89 -5.54 2.90
N GLY A 107 10.67 -4.95 3.80
CA GLY A 107 11.19 -5.61 5.00
C GLY A 107 12.32 -6.60 4.72
N ARG A 108 12.97 -7.09 5.76
CA ARG A 108 13.99 -8.14 5.70
C ARG A 108 13.34 -9.51 5.46
N VAL A 109 14.05 -10.39 4.77
CA VAL A 109 13.57 -11.75 4.45
C VAL A 109 13.13 -12.54 5.68
N SER A 110 13.77 -12.34 6.83
CA SER A 110 13.46 -12.99 8.09
C SER A 110 12.28 -12.36 8.86
N GLN A 111 11.78 -11.21 8.41
CA GLN A 111 10.78 -10.41 9.12
C GLN A 111 9.69 -9.93 8.17
N GLN A 112 8.86 -10.84 7.69
CA GLN A 112 7.87 -10.54 6.64
C GLN A 112 6.46 -10.24 7.16
N THR A 113 6.28 -10.05 8.48
CA THR A 113 5.02 -9.56 9.06
C THR A 113 5.09 -8.05 9.25
N PRO A 114 4.24 -7.24 8.60
CA PRO A 114 4.21 -5.79 8.79
C PRO A 114 4.02 -5.39 10.24
N SER A 115 4.72 -4.33 10.68
CA SER A 115 4.63 -3.81 12.05
C SER A 115 4.65 -2.28 12.03
N GLN A 116 3.96 -1.68 13.00
CA GLN A 116 3.96 -0.24 13.23
C GLN A 116 5.20 0.23 14.03
N THR A 117 5.97 -0.71 14.60
CA THR A 117 7.09 -0.41 15.49
C THR A 117 8.30 0.14 14.73
N ALA A 118 8.86 1.25 15.21
CA ALA A 118 10.08 1.84 14.69
C ALA A 118 11.27 0.86 14.76
N GLY A 119 12.15 0.86 13.74
CA GLY A 119 13.36 0.05 13.70
C GLY A 119 13.14 -1.46 13.57
N SER A 120 11.90 -1.94 13.39
CA SER A 120 11.54 -3.37 13.33
C SER A 120 12.10 -4.11 12.10
N GLN A 121 12.55 -3.41 11.06
CA GLN A 121 12.98 -3.97 9.77
C GLN A 121 11.91 -4.84 9.07
N THR A 122 10.68 -4.77 9.52
CA THR A 122 9.52 -5.43 8.92
C THR A 122 9.03 -4.67 7.69
N PRO A 123 8.16 -5.26 6.87
CA PRO A 123 7.56 -4.56 5.74
C PRO A 123 6.88 -3.24 6.14
N VAL A 124 6.83 -2.32 5.20
CA VAL A 124 6.07 -1.08 5.32
C VAL A 124 4.63 -1.39 5.78
N PRO A 125 4.10 -0.66 6.79
CA PRO A 125 2.74 -0.87 7.28
C PRO A 125 1.67 -0.75 6.18
N PHE A 126 0.57 -1.47 6.34
CA PHE A 126 -0.57 -1.32 5.44
C PHE A 126 -1.27 0.02 5.67
N GLY A 127 -1.64 0.69 4.60
CA GLY A 127 -2.32 1.97 4.66
C GLY A 127 -2.11 2.84 3.43
N ILE A 128 -2.57 4.07 3.54
CA ILE A 128 -2.42 5.11 2.53
C ILE A 128 -1.29 6.04 2.94
N TYR A 129 -0.42 6.35 1.99
CA TYR A 129 0.68 7.30 2.12
C TYR A 129 0.53 8.41 1.10
N THR A 130 1.09 9.57 1.37
CA THR A 130 1.32 10.62 0.38
C THR A 130 2.77 10.63 -0.04
N PHE A 131 3.06 10.91 -1.30
CA PHE A 131 4.41 11.26 -1.73
C PHE A 131 4.76 12.61 -1.10
N THR A 132 5.88 12.68 -0.36
CA THR A 132 6.32 13.92 0.27
C THR A 132 6.63 14.99 -0.77
N TYR A 133 7.22 14.58 -1.89
CA TYR A 133 7.53 15.44 -3.03
C TYR A 133 7.08 14.76 -4.33
N PRO A 134 5.82 14.97 -4.78
CA PRO A 134 5.31 14.37 -6.02
C PRO A 134 6.18 14.70 -7.24
N GLY A 135 6.61 13.66 -7.96
CA GLY A 135 7.46 13.80 -9.15
C GLY A 135 8.95 13.85 -8.86
N VAL A 136 9.37 13.87 -7.61
CA VAL A 136 10.79 13.91 -7.24
C VAL A 136 11.30 12.50 -6.95
N VAL A 137 12.42 12.15 -7.59
CA VAL A 137 13.23 10.97 -7.27
C VAL A 137 14.66 11.45 -7.06
N GLU A 138 15.10 11.38 -5.81
CA GLU A 138 16.43 11.80 -5.37
C GLU A 138 17.46 10.71 -5.65
N TYR A 139 18.73 11.09 -5.78
CA TYR A 139 19.83 10.14 -5.75
C TYR A 139 20.13 9.76 -4.30
N LYS A 140 20.14 8.46 -4.00
CA LYS A 140 20.55 7.94 -2.69
C LYS A 140 21.23 6.59 -2.90
N GLY A 141 22.53 6.54 -2.69
CA GLY A 141 23.34 5.35 -2.94
C GLY A 141 23.21 4.26 -1.86
N GLY A 142 24.01 3.21 -1.99
CA GLY A 142 24.04 2.10 -1.05
C GLY A 142 22.82 1.20 -1.15
N GLU A 143 22.17 0.93 -0.02
CA GLU A 143 21.00 0.04 0.06
C GLU A 143 19.74 0.60 -0.69
N PHE A 144 19.75 1.88 -1.04
CA PHE A 144 18.66 2.52 -1.78
C PHE A 144 18.77 2.38 -3.30
N GLY A 145 19.88 1.82 -3.80
CA GLY A 145 20.08 1.52 -5.22
C GLY A 145 19.95 2.72 -6.14
N ASP A 146 20.52 3.86 -5.72
CA ASP A 146 20.62 5.13 -6.45
C ASP A 146 19.31 5.91 -6.65
N VAL A 147 18.20 5.46 -6.09
CA VAL A 147 16.90 6.15 -6.22
C VAL A 147 16.17 6.18 -4.89
N TRP A 148 15.54 7.33 -4.60
CA TRP A 148 14.77 7.53 -3.39
C TRP A 148 13.59 8.47 -3.62
N SER A 149 12.41 8.05 -3.21
CA SER A 149 11.20 8.89 -3.24
C SER A 149 10.50 8.78 -1.89
N PRO A 150 10.57 9.80 -1.01
CA PRO A 150 10.01 9.73 0.33
C PRO A 150 8.49 9.73 0.31
N VAL A 151 7.89 8.97 1.22
CA VAL A 151 6.45 8.90 1.44
C VAL A 151 6.11 9.10 2.92
N THR A 152 4.99 9.75 3.18
CA THR A 152 4.49 10.05 4.52
C THR A 152 3.20 9.30 4.78
N PRO A 153 3.07 8.51 5.86
CA PRO A 153 1.83 7.83 6.21
C PRO A 153 0.72 8.85 6.54
N THR A 154 -0.52 8.55 6.16
CA THR A 154 -1.70 9.34 6.53
C THR A 154 -2.39 8.83 7.79
N PHE A 155 -1.77 7.89 8.46
CA PHE A 155 -2.23 7.22 9.67
C PHE A 155 -1.15 7.21 10.76
N ASN A 156 -1.52 6.91 11.99
CA ASN A 156 -0.59 6.85 13.11
C ASN A 156 0.32 5.62 13.02
N THR A 157 1.62 5.85 13.14
CA THR A 157 2.65 4.80 13.17
C THR A 157 3.93 5.36 13.84
N GLU A 158 4.69 4.51 14.47
CA GLU A 158 6.04 4.86 14.96
C GLU A 158 7.09 4.89 13.84
N ARG A 159 6.71 4.46 12.63
CA ARG A 159 7.62 4.37 11.48
C ARG A 159 7.84 5.75 10.86
N SER A 160 9.10 6.09 10.65
CA SER A 160 9.55 7.32 9.99
C SER A 160 10.52 7.01 8.84
N GLU A 161 10.87 8.01 8.07
CA GLU A 161 11.83 7.92 6.95
C GLU A 161 11.48 6.80 5.95
N LEU A 162 10.19 6.63 5.67
CA LEU A 162 9.70 5.66 4.70
C LEU A 162 9.80 6.22 3.27
N GLY A 163 10.09 5.35 2.33
CA GLY A 163 10.19 5.73 0.92
C GLY A 163 10.12 4.55 -0.04
N ILE A 164 10.11 4.90 -1.32
CA ILE A 164 10.19 3.96 -2.44
C ILE A 164 11.58 4.06 -3.05
N HIS A 165 12.25 2.90 -3.20
CA HIS A 165 13.60 2.82 -3.75
C HIS A 165 13.81 1.53 -4.56
N TYR A 166 15.04 1.23 -4.95
CA TYR A 166 15.46 -0.07 -5.49
C TYR A 166 16.18 -0.88 -4.42
N ASP A 167 15.93 -2.18 -4.34
CA ASP A 167 16.64 -3.07 -3.42
C ASP A 167 17.68 -3.92 -4.19
N PRO A 168 18.97 -3.54 -4.16
CA PRO A 168 20.04 -4.33 -4.81
C PRO A 168 20.32 -5.65 -4.10
N SER A 169 19.69 -5.90 -2.95
CA SER A 169 19.85 -7.13 -2.17
C SER A 169 18.74 -8.16 -2.40
N ALA A 170 17.68 -7.81 -3.13
CA ALA A 170 16.44 -8.60 -3.23
C ALA A 170 16.63 -10.09 -3.61
N PHE A 171 17.72 -10.43 -4.31
CA PHE A 171 18.04 -11.79 -4.74
C PHE A 171 19.29 -12.39 -4.10
N LYS A 172 19.89 -11.74 -3.09
CA LYS A 172 21.14 -12.22 -2.46
C LYS A 172 20.99 -13.48 -1.62
N GLN A 173 19.79 -13.81 -1.18
CA GLN A 173 19.46 -15.02 -0.40
C GLN A 173 20.32 -15.18 0.88
N ASN A 174 20.49 -14.09 1.63
CA ASN A 174 21.17 -14.07 2.91
C ASN A 174 20.38 -13.25 3.95
N ALA A 175 20.88 -13.16 5.17
CA ALA A 175 20.20 -12.46 6.27
C ALA A 175 19.94 -10.98 5.99
N ASN A 176 20.73 -10.35 5.10
CA ASN A 176 20.59 -8.93 4.72
C ASN A 176 19.70 -8.72 3.48
N THR A 177 19.08 -9.79 2.95
CA THR A 177 18.17 -9.69 1.81
C THR A 177 16.92 -8.92 2.19
N GLY A 178 16.55 -7.94 1.36
CA GLY A 178 15.41 -7.06 1.59
C GLY A 178 15.77 -5.71 2.22
N THR A 179 14.75 -4.88 2.42
CA THR A 179 14.89 -3.50 2.91
C THR A 179 14.88 -3.42 4.44
N ALA A 180 15.35 -2.32 5.01
CA ALA A 180 15.20 -2.04 6.44
C ALA A 180 13.76 -1.56 6.80
N GLY A 181 12.78 -1.77 5.89
CA GLY A 181 11.37 -1.47 6.13
C GLY A 181 10.74 -0.48 5.18
N CYS A 182 11.49 0.00 4.19
CA CYS A 182 10.97 0.77 3.06
C CYS A 182 10.33 -0.16 2.01
N PHE A 183 9.62 0.42 1.06
CA PHE A 183 9.15 -0.27 -0.12
C PHE A 183 10.17 -0.17 -1.25
N ALA A 184 10.44 -1.26 -1.96
CA ALA A 184 11.42 -1.23 -3.04
C ALA A 184 11.01 -2.08 -4.23
N THR A 185 11.51 -1.73 -5.42
CA THR A 185 11.48 -2.58 -6.60
C THR A 185 12.68 -3.55 -6.58
N PRO A 186 12.51 -4.83 -6.96
CA PRO A 186 13.56 -5.84 -6.82
C PRO A 186 14.54 -5.92 -8.00
N THR A 187 14.27 -5.29 -9.16
CA THR A 187 15.15 -5.29 -10.33
C THR A 187 15.39 -3.88 -10.87
N VAL A 188 16.45 -3.73 -11.66
CA VAL A 188 16.81 -2.47 -12.30
C VAL A 188 15.71 -2.01 -13.27
N GLU A 189 15.14 -2.93 -14.05
CA GLU A 189 14.08 -2.64 -15.00
C GLU A 189 12.84 -2.11 -14.29
N GLU A 190 12.45 -2.71 -13.16
CA GLU A 190 11.30 -2.28 -12.37
C GLU A 190 11.58 -0.95 -11.66
N ARG A 191 12.83 -0.73 -11.20
CA ARG A 191 13.30 0.57 -10.71
C ARG A 191 13.09 1.67 -11.76
N ASP A 192 13.54 1.41 -12.98
CA ASP A 192 13.49 2.41 -14.06
C ASP A 192 12.04 2.72 -14.47
N LEU A 193 11.17 1.71 -14.53
CA LEU A 193 9.73 1.89 -14.75
C LEU A 193 9.08 2.72 -13.63
N MET A 194 9.36 2.41 -12.36
CA MET A 194 8.86 3.15 -11.20
C MET A 194 9.38 4.59 -11.20
N THR A 195 10.68 4.79 -11.42
CA THR A 195 11.31 6.12 -11.49
C THR A 195 10.71 6.97 -12.60
N LYS A 196 10.56 6.40 -13.80
CA LYS A 196 9.92 7.07 -14.93
C LYS A 196 8.48 7.46 -14.60
N PHE A 197 7.72 6.55 -13.98
CA PHE A 197 6.34 6.83 -13.58
C PHE A 197 6.29 7.99 -12.58
N ILE A 198 7.09 7.94 -11.50
CA ILE A 198 7.09 8.99 -10.47
C ILE A 198 7.42 10.35 -11.10
N ARG A 199 8.46 10.44 -11.93
CA ARG A 199 8.88 11.70 -12.56
C ARG A 199 7.86 12.24 -13.56
N SER A 200 7.29 11.37 -14.39
CA SER A 200 6.42 11.80 -15.52
C SER A 200 4.98 12.05 -15.09
N TYR A 201 4.43 11.24 -14.18
CA TYR A 201 3.02 11.27 -13.77
C TYR A 201 2.79 11.92 -12.41
N LYS A 202 3.85 12.15 -11.62
CA LYS A 202 3.83 12.85 -10.32
C LYS A 202 2.76 12.31 -9.37
N PRO A 203 2.79 11.00 -9.03
CA PRO A 203 1.80 10.42 -8.14
C PRO A 203 1.76 11.17 -6.81
N THR A 204 0.56 11.34 -6.27
CA THR A 204 0.35 11.97 -4.96
C THR A 204 0.15 10.96 -3.85
N HIS A 205 -0.27 9.74 -4.18
CA HIS A 205 -0.57 8.69 -3.20
C HIS A 205 0.15 7.37 -3.50
N PHE A 206 0.53 6.69 -2.42
CA PHE A 206 1.01 5.32 -2.41
C PHE A 206 0.13 4.52 -1.45
N VAL A 207 -0.46 3.43 -1.92
CA VAL A 207 -1.35 2.57 -1.14
C VAL A 207 -0.72 1.19 -1.01
N VAL A 208 -0.68 0.66 0.21
CA VAL A 208 -0.17 -0.69 0.50
C VAL A 208 -1.23 -1.47 1.27
N PHE A 209 -1.54 -2.68 0.83
CA PHE A 209 -2.52 -3.51 1.52
C PHE A 209 -2.25 -5.01 1.37
N ASP A 210 -2.88 -5.80 2.25
CA ASP A 210 -2.84 -7.25 2.21
C ASP A 210 -3.84 -7.77 1.16
N GLY A 211 -3.35 -8.60 0.28
CA GLY A 211 -4.16 -9.29 -0.73
C GLY A 211 -4.33 -10.78 -0.47
N MET A 212 -3.90 -11.23 0.74
CA MET A 212 -3.97 -12.63 1.15
C MET A 212 -5.26 -12.94 1.90
#